data_ee9f4fcb694b47c05a399db6a94d7d2a
#
_entry.id   ee9f4fcb694b47c05a399db6a94d7d2a
#
_cell.length_a   1.000
_cell.length_b   1.000
_cell.length_c   1.000
_cell.angle_alpha   90.00
_cell.angle_beta   90.00
_cell.angle_gamma   90.00
#
_symmetry.space_group_name_H-M   'P 1'
#
loop_
_entity.id
_entity.type
_entity.pdbx_description
1 polymer ?
#
loop_
_entity_poly.entity_id
_entity_poly.type
_entity_poly.pdbx_seq_one_letter_code
_entity_poly.pdbx_strand_id
1 'polypeptide(L)'
;ATVLGMVCVNFVFTYPYWAFNLSLSGYPLTFFTLLMVSLITSTLTAQAKRQARLLAESEREKMRANLLRSVSHDIRTPLTSIVGSTSAVLENPGLSSQEQRELLENAREEAQWLIRVVENLLSITRMGDAQARIAKEPEPAEEVLGAAAQKFRRRFPHVSVTVSAPEELLMVPMDPILMEQVLANLLENAVVHGRAANIAMLLEPEGDFARITVRDDGGGIPKGELDRLFDGRLKASPASGGDEKRNMGLGLSVCRAIVLAHGGTIQARNLPQGAEFSFRLPTA
;
A
#
# COMPACT_ATOMS: atom_id res chain seq x y z
N ALA A 1 29.66 -26.88 2.08
CA ALA A 1 30.55 -25.76 2.40
C ALA A 1 31.58 -26.15 3.46
N THR A 2 31.22 -26.76 4.59
CA THR A 2 32.09 -27.09 5.73
C THR A 2 33.16 -28.10 5.39
N VAL A 3 32.82 -29.17 4.69
CA VAL A 3 33.78 -30.21 4.26
C VAL A 3 34.79 -29.61 3.29
N LEU A 4 34.35 -28.78 2.35
CA LEU A 4 35.23 -28.09 1.41
C LEU A 4 36.17 -27.13 2.13
N GLY A 5 35.69 -26.38 3.11
CA GLY A 5 36.50 -25.48 3.93
C GLY A 5 37.59 -26.23 4.74
N MET A 6 37.24 -27.38 5.30
CA MET A 6 38.18 -28.24 5.98
C MET A 6 39.29 -28.79 5.07
N VAL A 7 38.91 -29.26 3.90
CA VAL A 7 39.83 -29.75 2.88
C VAL A 7 40.80 -28.63 2.49
N CYS A 8 40.29 -27.42 2.25
CA CYS A 8 41.13 -26.26 1.94
C CYS A 8 42.06 -25.88 3.08
N VAL A 9 41.60 -25.87 4.34
CA VAL A 9 42.46 -25.57 5.51
C VAL A 9 43.54 -26.62 5.67
N ASN A 10 43.22 -27.89 5.51
CA ASN A 10 44.23 -28.95 5.58
C ASN A 10 45.27 -28.84 4.46
N PHE A 11 44.84 -28.57 3.25
CA PHE A 11 45.71 -28.51 2.08
C PHE A 11 46.62 -27.26 2.04
N VAL A 12 46.07 -26.11 2.42
CA VAL A 12 46.76 -24.81 2.25
C VAL A 12 47.55 -24.40 3.52
N PHE A 13 47.01 -24.64 4.70
CA PHE A 13 47.52 -24.07 5.95
C PHE A 13 48.24 -25.08 6.86
N THR A 14 48.32 -26.37 6.48
CA THR A 14 48.96 -27.38 7.33
C THR A 14 50.27 -27.88 6.71
N TYR A 15 51.33 -27.93 7.55
CA TYR A 15 52.63 -28.46 7.09
C TYR A 15 52.60 -29.99 6.97
N PRO A 16 53.16 -30.60 5.91
CA PRO A 16 53.71 -29.94 4.73
C PRO A 16 52.63 -29.31 3.84
N TYR A 17 52.81 -28.04 3.48
CA TYR A 17 51.89 -27.29 2.64
C TYR A 17 51.70 -27.98 1.30
N TRP A 18 50.46 -27.86 0.73
CA TRP A 18 50.06 -28.45 -0.56
C TRP A 18 50.03 -30.01 -0.54
N ALA A 19 49.92 -30.62 0.65
CA ALA A 19 49.72 -32.04 0.79
C ALA A 19 48.63 -32.35 1.82
N PHE A 20 47.89 -33.44 1.59
CA PHE A 20 46.91 -33.92 2.58
C PHE A 20 47.64 -34.72 3.67
N ASN A 21 47.69 -34.23 4.89
CA ASN A 21 48.28 -34.91 6.02
C ASN A 21 47.25 -35.15 7.11
N LEU A 22 46.79 -36.39 7.27
CA LEU A 22 45.79 -36.81 8.24
C LEU A 22 46.42 -37.43 9.52
N SER A 23 47.76 -37.49 9.59
CA SER A 23 48.49 -38.24 10.63
C SER A 23 48.87 -37.39 11.86
N LEU A 24 48.59 -36.09 11.90
CA LEU A 24 48.90 -35.25 13.07
C LEU A 24 47.84 -35.45 14.16
N SER A 25 48.29 -35.76 15.39
CA SER A 25 47.48 -36.20 16.53
C SER A 25 46.36 -35.25 17.00
N GLY A 26 46.30 -34.01 16.50
CA GLY A 26 45.24 -33.03 16.80
C GLY A 26 44.11 -32.91 15.78
N TYR A 27 44.27 -33.48 14.59
CA TYR A 27 43.31 -33.31 13.47
C TYR A 27 41.92 -33.92 13.71
N PRO A 28 41.77 -35.13 14.29
CA PRO A 28 40.46 -35.69 14.56
C PRO A 28 39.63 -34.79 15.47
N LEU A 29 40.25 -34.19 16.49
CA LEU A 29 39.56 -33.33 17.45
C LEU A 29 39.07 -32.02 16.79
N THR A 30 39.91 -31.38 15.98
CA THR A 30 39.53 -30.15 15.24
C THR A 30 38.47 -30.44 14.20
N PHE A 31 38.50 -31.60 13.55
CA PHE A 31 37.48 -32.05 12.63
C PHE A 31 36.13 -32.18 13.33
N PHE A 32 36.09 -32.89 14.46
CA PHE A 32 34.84 -33.08 15.21
C PHE A 32 34.30 -31.78 15.79
N THR A 33 35.13 -30.90 16.30
CA THR A 33 34.71 -29.59 16.82
C THR A 33 34.12 -28.69 15.73
N LEU A 34 34.78 -28.60 14.57
CA LEU A 34 34.25 -27.83 13.43
C LEU A 34 32.95 -28.43 12.86
N LEU A 35 32.85 -29.76 12.80
CA LEU A 35 31.63 -30.45 12.37
C LEU A 35 30.48 -30.16 13.35
N MET A 36 30.72 -30.26 14.65
CA MET A 36 29.75 -29.99 15.70
C MET A 36 29.29 -28.52 15.67
N VAL A 37 30.20 -27.57 15.59
CA VAL A 37 29.91 -26.14 15.50
C VAL A 37 29.09 -25.84 14.23
N SER A 38 29.47 -26.44 13.11
CA SER A 38 28.70 -26.26 11.85
C SER A 38 27.30 -26.86 11.92
N LEU A 39 27.14 -28.02 12.53
CA LEU A 39 25.85 -28.66 12.71
C LEU A 39 24.92 -27.83 13.63
N ILE A 40 25.49 -27.36 14.77
CA ILE A 40 24.76 -26.52 15.72
C ILE A 40 24.34 -25.20 15.08
N THR A 41 25.30 -24.50 14.43
CA THR A 41 24.98 -23.22 13.75
C THR A 41 23.97 -23.38 12.61
N SER A 42 24.06 -24.46 11.84
CA SER A 42 23.10 -24.77 10.77
C SER A 42 21.69 -25.04 11.33
N THR A 43 21.60 -25.85 12.38
CA THR A 43 20.30 -26.16 13.02
C THR A 43 19.69 -24.94 13.69
N LEU A 44 20.48 -24.15 14.42
CA LEU A 44 20.00 -22.91 15.05
C LEU A 44 19.54 -21.88 14.01
N THR A 45 20.30 -21.73 12.92
CA THR A 45 19.93 -20.82 11.82
C THR A 45 18.64 -21.28 11.13
N ALA A 46 18.49 -22.59 10.89
CA ALA A 46 17.27 -23.14 10.31
C ALA A 46 16.05 -22.95 11.23
N GLN A 47 16.21 -23.18 12.54
CA GLN A 47 15.18 -22.94 13.55
C GLN A 47 14.80 -21.45 13.63
N ALA A 48 15.78 -20.55 13.68
CA ALA A 48 15.54 -19.11 13.72
C ALA A 48 14.77 -18.63 12.48
N LYS A 49 15.17 -19.09 11.29
CA LYS A 49 14.44 -18.79 10.03
C LYS A 49 13.02 -19.34 10.04
N ARG A 50 12.81 -20.55 10.57
CA ARG A 50 11.48 -21.15 10.67
C ARG A 50 10.59 -20.36 11.64
N GLN A 51 11.12 -20.02 12.81
CA GLN A 51 10.39 -19.19 13.78
C GLN A 51 10.03 -17.81 13.22
N ALA A 52 10.97 -17.14 12.55
CA ALA A 52 10.71 -15.85 11.91
C ALA A 52 9.62 -15.93 10.85
N ARG A 53 9.58 -17.00 10.05
CA ARG A 53 8.49 -17.24 9.07
C ARG A 53 7.14 -17.46 9.74
N LEU A 54 7.07 -18.31 10.77
CA LEU A 54 5.83 -18.58 11.50
C LEU A 54 5.29 -17.34 12.21
N LEU A 55 6.17 -16.50 12.78
CA LEU A 55 5.78 -15.23 13.37
C LEU A 55 5.21 -14.27 12.31
N ALA A 56 5.88 -14.15 11.16
CA ALA A 56 5.41 -13.30 10.07
C ALA A 56 4.07 -13.79 9.49
N GLU A 57 3.86 -15.10 9.37
CA GLU A 57 2.57 -15.68 8.96
C GLU A 57 1.48 -15.40 9.99
N SER A 58 1.77 -15.63 11.28
CA SER A 58 0.82 -15.34 12.37
C SER A 58 0.44 -13.85 12.44
N GLU A 59 1.40 -12.95 12.25
CA GLU A 59 1.13 -11.51 12.20
C GLU A 59 0.26 -11.13 10.99
N ARG A 60 0.51 -11.73 9.84
CA ARG A 60 -0.33 -11.54 8.64
C ARG A 60 -1.75 -12.04 8.85
N GLU A 61 -1.93 -13.22 9.46
CA GLU A 61 -3.26 -13.76 9.78
C GLU A 61 -4.01 -12.87 10.79
N LYS A 62 -3.34 -12.41 11.85
CA LYS A 62 -3.92 -11.47 12.81
C LYS A 62 -4.33 -10.15 12.14
N MET A 63 -3.48 -9.62 11.29
CA MET A 63 -3.78 -8.40 10.53
C MET A 63 -4.99 -8.62 9.62
N ARG A 64 -5.05 -9.75 8.90
CA ARG A 64 -6.18 -10.12 8.04
C ARG A 64 -7.48 -10.26 8.83
N ALA A 65 -7.44 -10.94 9.98
CA ALA A 65 -8.61 -11.12 10.85
C ALA A 65 -9.09 -9.78 11.43
N ASN A 66 -8.18 -8.91 11.83
CA ASN A 66 -8.51 -7.58 12.34
C ASN A 66 -9.10 -6.68 11.24
N LEU A 67 -8.55 -6.74 10.02
CA LEU A 67 -9.10 -6.03 8.86
C LEU A 67 -10.51 -6.50 8.54
N LEU A 68 -10.76 -7.81 8.49
CA LEU A 68 -12.09 -8.36 8.21
C LEU A 68 -13.11 -7.96 9.28
N ARG A 69 -12.71 -7.92 10.56
CA ARG A 69 -13.59 -7.49 11.65
C ARG A 69 -13.92 -6.00 11.57
N SER A 70 -12.91 -5.16 11.32
CA SER A 70 -13.08 -3.72 11.12
C SER A 70 -13.98 -3.43 9.93
N VAL A 71 -13.69 -4.06 8.78
CA VAL A 71 -14.46 -3.92 7.54
C VAL A 71 -15.91 -4.34 7.75
N SER A 72 -16.17 -5.44 8.47
CA SER A 72 -17.55 -5.90 8.72
C SER A 72 -18.37 -4.91 9.55
N HIS A 73 -17.74 -4.28 10.55
CA HIS A 73 -18.39 -3.23 11.35
C HIS A 73 -18.66 -1.99 10.50
N ASP A 74 -17.68 -1.57 9.72
CA ASP A 74 -17.71 -0.33 8.96
C ASP A 74 -18.62 -0.43 7.71
N ILE A 75 -18.85 -1.63 7.18
CA ILE A 75 -19.87 -1.90 6.15
C ILE A 75 -21.28 -1.89 6.73
N ARG A 76 -21.48 -2.36 7.95
CA ARG A 76 -22.82 -2.46 8.57
C ARG A 76 -23.46 -1.10 8.76
N THR A 77 -22.69 -0.09 9.17
CA THR A 77 -23.19 1.26 9.44
C THR A 77 -23.85 1.92 8.21
N PRO A 78 -23.16 2.05 7.06
CA PRO A 78 -23.77 2.63 5.85
C PRO A 78 -24.90 1.76 5.30
N LEU A 79 -24.81 0.44 5.39
CA LEU A 79 -25.94 -0.43 5.01
C LEU A 79 -27.18 -0.14 5.85
N THR A 80 -27.03 0.04 7.16
CA THR A 80 -28.15 0.39 8.03
C THR A 80 -28.71 1.77 7.68
N SER A 81 -27.85 2.74 7.33
CA SER A 81 -28.27 4.07 6.88
C SER A 81 -29.04 4.00 5.56
N ILE A 82 -28.56 3.22 4.58
CA ILE A 82 -29.27 3.02 3.30
C ILE A 82 -30.64 2.41 3.53
N VAL A 83 -30.70 1.33 4.31
CA VAL A 83 -31.98 0.66 4.62
C VAL A 83 -32.90 1.62 5.37
N GLY A 84 -32.41 2.36 6.36
CA GLY A 84 -33.20 3.34 7.11
C GLY A 84 -33.76 4.45 6.22
N SER A 85 -32.93 5.05 5.38
CA SER A 85 -33.36 6.12 4.45
C SER A 85 -34.38 5.62 3.44
N THR A 86 -34.16 4.45 2.87
CA THR A 86 -35.11 3.85 1.90
C THR A 86 -36.41 3.41 2.56
N SER A 87 -36.36 2.81 3.75
CA SER A 87 -37.57 2.46 4.51
C SER A 87 -38.37 3.70 4.91
N ALA A 88 -37.71 4.77 5.32
CA ALA A 88 -38.37 6.03 5.69
C ALA A 88 -39.15 6.60 4.49
N VAL A 89 -38.61 6.54 3.28
CA VAL A 89 -39.31 6.99 2.06
C VAL A 89 -40.49 6.08 1.73
N LEU A 90 -40.33 4.76 1.89
CA LEU A 90 -41.39 3.78 1.55
C LEU A 90 -42.55 3.79 2.56
N GLU A 91 -42.27 3.98 3.84
CA GLU A 91 -43.23 3.83 4.93
C GLU A 91 -43.94 5.16 5.30
N ASN A 92 -43.44 6.29 4.83
CA ASN A 92 -43.98 7.62 5.13
C ASN A 92 -44.48 8.36 3.89
N PRO A 93 -45.73 8.10 3.44
CA PRO A 93 -46.31 8.79 2.26
C PRO A 93 -46.46 10.32 2.46
N GLY A 94 -46.37 10.82 3.68
CA GLY A 94 -46.51 12.23 4.02
C GLY A 94 -45.23 13.06 3.92
N LEU A 95 -44.09 12.45 3.52
CA LEU A 95 -42.86 13.18 3.31
C LEU A 95 -42.97 14.13 2.13
N SER A 96 -42.47 15.33 2.27
CA SER A 96 -42.33 16.27 1.15
C SER A 96 -41.36 15.74 0.10
N SER A 97 -41.49 16.17 -1.14
CA SER A 97 -40.56 15.80 -2.23
C SER A 97 -39.14 16.18 -1.93
N GLN A 98 -38.91 17.22 -1.15
CA GLN A 98 -37.57 17.63 -0.72
C GLN A 98 -36.96 16.64 0.29
N GLU A 99 -37.73 16.25 1.32
CA GLU A 99 -37.27 15.26 2.32
C GLU A 99 -37.01 13.89 1.70
N GLN A 100 -37.88 13.45 0.77
CA GLN A 100 -37.66 12.20 0.01
C GLN A 100 -36.34 12.26 -0.78
N ARG A 101 -36.11 13.40 -1.45
CA ARG A 101 -34.88 13.59 -2.23
C ARG A 101 -33.62 13.55 -1.35
N GLU A 102 -33.63 14.23 -0.21
CA GLU A 102 -32.50 14.22 0.75
C GLU A 102 -32.22 12.82 1.28
N LEU A 103 -33.25 12.04 1.64
CA LEU A 103 -33.09 10.66 2.09
C LEU A 103 -32.50 9.76 1.00
N LEU A 104 -32.97 9.90 -0.25
CA LEU A 104 -32.45 9.13 -1.39
C LEU A 104 -31.04 9.56 -1.78
N GLU A 105 -30.71 10.84 -1.70
CA GLU A 105 -29.34 11.35 -1.92
C GLU A 105 -28.38 10.79 -0.87
N ASN A 106 -28.75 10.78 0.40
CA ASN A 106 -27.99 10.15 1.48
C ASN A 106 -27.78 8.64 1.23
N ALA A 107 -28.83 7.90 0.84
CA ALA A 107 -28.72 6.49 0.54
C ALA A 107 -27.77 6.22 -0.65
N ARG A 108 -27.80 7.08 -1.66
CA ARG A 108 -26.92 7.00 -2.84
C ARG A 108 -25.46 7.25 -2.46
N GLU A 109 -25.19 8.25 -1.63
CA GLU A 109 -23.83 8.56 -1.16
C GLU A 109 -23.24 7.41 -0.36
N GLU A 110 -24.03 6.82 0.56
CA GLU A 110 -23.59 5.67 1.35
C GLU A 110 -23.34 4.42 0.47
N ALA A 111 -24.18 4.20 -0.54
CA ALA A 111 -23.97 3.10 -1.49
C ALA A 111 -22.68 3.30 -2.32
N GLN A 112 -22.42 4.51 -2.80
CA GLN A 112 -21.19 4.84 -3.52
C GLN A 112 -19.95 4.68 -2.64
N TRP A 113 -20.04 5.03 -1.37
CA TRP A 113 -18.97 4.81 -0.41
C TRP A 113 -18.68 3.32 -0.21
N LEU A 114 -19.71 2.47 -0.08
CA LEU A 114 -19.57 1.01 0.03
C LEU A 114 -18.88 0.41 -1.19
N ILE A 115 -19.21 0.87 -2.40
CA ILE A 115 -18.55 0.41 -3.63
C ILE A 115 -17.04 0.67 -3.54
N ARG A 116 -16.62 1.87 -3.13
CA ARG A 116 -15.19 2.19 -2.94
C ARG A 116 -14.50 1.30 -1.90
N VAL A 117 -15.18 1.02 -0.80
CA VAL A 117 -14.65 0.11 0.25
C VAL A 117 -14.40 -1.28 -0.31
N VAL A 118 -15.36 -1.82 -1.07
CA VAL A 118 -15.23 -3.15 -1.69
C VAL A 118 -14.11 -3.18 -2.73
N GLU A 119 -13.99 -2.17 -3.57
CA GLU A 119 -12.91 -2.04 -4.55
C GLU A 119 -11.54 -2.00 -3.88
N ASN A 120 -11.40 -1.21 -2.81
CA ASN A 120 -10.16 -1.15 -2.02
C ASN A 120 -9.84 -2.51 -1.36
N LEU A 121 -10.85 -3.22 -0.84
CA LEU A 121 -10.67 -4.53 -0.23
C LEU A 121 -10.24 -5.59 -1.26
N LEU A 122 -10.87 -5.59 -2.44
CA LEU A 122 -10.51 -6.49 -3.55
C LEU A 122 -9.07 -6.25 -4.01
N SER A 123 -8.61 -5.00 -4.05
CA SER A 123 -7.23 -4.68 -4.38
C SER A 123 -6.24 -5.21 -3.35
N ILE A 124 -6.55 -5.09 -2.05
CA ILE A 124 -5.72 -5.68 -0.98
C ILE A 124 -5.69 -7.21 -1.07
N THR A 125 -6.83 -7.86 -1.36
CA THR A 125 -6.89 -9.32 -1.44
C THR A 125 -6.15 -9.88 -2.65
N ARG A 126 -6.21 -9.19 -3.81
CA ARG A 126 -5.43 -9.56 -5.00
C ARG A 126 -3.92 -9.49 -4.76
N MET A 127 -3.45 -8.56 -3.93
CA MET A 127 -2.04 -8.44 -3.55
C MET A 127 -1.62 -9.39 -2.41
N GLY A 128 -2.58 -9.93 -1.64
CA GLY A 128 -2.32 -10.81 -0.48
C GLY A 128 -1.94 -12.24 -0.84
N ASP A 129 -2.26 -12.72 -2.03
CA ASP A 129 -1.78 -13.98 -2.54
C ASP A 129 -0.31 -13.79 -3.01
N ALA A 130 0.62 -14.33 -2.23
CA ALA A 130 2.07 -14.26 -2.48
C ALA A 130 2.50 -14.86 -3.84
N GLN A 131 1.56 -15.39 -4.61
CA GLN A 131 1.72 -15.95 -5.96
C GLN A 131 1.01 -15.14 -7.06
N ALA A 132 0.15 -14.20 -6.71
CA ALA A 132 -0.42 -13.28 -7.70
C ALA A 132 0.67 -12.26 -8.08
N ARG A 133 1.51 -12.62 -9.04
CA ARG A 133 2.39 -11.65 -9.72
C ARG A 133 1.48 -10.63 -10.39
N ILE A 134 1.54 -9.38 -9.93
CA ILE A 134 0.92 -8.28 -10.64
C ILE A 134 1.51 -8.31 -12.06
N ALA A 135 0.65 -8.40 -13.07
CA ALA A 135 1.06 -8.29 -14.46
C ALA A 135 1.56 -6.84 -14.68
N LYS A 136 2.87 -6.67 -14.70
CA LYS A 136 3.49 -5.38 -14.96
C LYS A 136 3.87 -5.36 -16.42
N GLU A 137 3.11 -4.64 -17.22
CA GLU A 137 3.46 -4.37 -18.60
C GLU A 137 4.01 -2.96 -18.72
N PRO A 138 4.95 -2.70 -19.64
CA PRO A 138 5.43 -1.35 -19.90
C PRO A 138 4.27 -0.49 -20.43
N GLU A 139 3.82 0.47 -19.61
CA GLU A 139 2.69 1.36 -19.93
C GLU A 139 3.18 2.81 -19.98
N PRO A 140 2.63 3.65 -20.88
CA PRO A 140 2.91 5.08 -20.91
C PRO A 140 2.34 5.74 -19.66
N ALA A 141 3.21 6.19 -18.76
CA ALA A 141 2.77 6.73 -17.47
C ALA A 141 1.88 7.98 -17.62
N GLU A 142 2.12 8.82 -18.63
CA GLU A 142 1.31 10.00 -18.91
C GLU A 142 -0.13 9.65 -19.32
N GLU A 143 -0.35 8.53 -20.02
CA GLU A 143 -1.71 8.08 -20.38
C GLU A 143 -2.50 7.67 -19.14
N VAL A 144 -1.86 6.97 -18.20
CA VAL A 144 -2.48 6.59 -16.93
C VAL A 144 -2.85 7.80 -16.09
N LEU A 145 -1.95 8.81 -16.01
CA LEU A 145 -2.23 10.07 -15.33
C LEU A 145 -3.39 10.82 -16.01
N GLY A 146 -3.37 10.89 -17.34
CA GLY A 146 -4.41 11.53 -18.14
C GLY A 146 -5.78 10.87 -17.95
N ALA A 147 -5.84 9.54 -17.97
CA ALA A 147 -7.07 8.77 -17.74
C ALA A 147 -7.64 9.02 -16.33
N ALA A 148 -6.79 8.98 -15.30
CA ALA A 148 -7.19 9.25 -13.92
C ALA A 148 -7.73 10.68 -13.77
N ALA A 149 -7.03 11.68 -14.32
CA ALA A 149 -7.47 13.07 -14.31
C ALA A 149 -8.80 13.28 -15.03
N GLN A 150 -9.00 12.62 -16.18
CA GLN A 150 -10.25 12.70 -16.93
C GLN A 150 -11.44 12.12 -16.16
N LYS A 151 -11.26 10.93 -15.53
CA LYS A 151 -12.29 10.30 -14.69
C LYS A 151 -12.61 11.19 -13.49
N PHE A 152 -11.59 11.78 -12.87
CA PHE A 152 -11.76 12.66 -11.72
C PHE A 152 -12.51 13.94 -12.06
N ARG A 153 -12.18 14.65 -13.15
CA ARG A 153 -12.88 15.88 -13.59
C ARG A 153 -14.36 15.68 -13.85
N ARG A 154 -14.76 14.49 -14.32
CA ARG A 154 -16.20 14.16 -14.52
C ARG A 154 -16.96 14.09 -13.20
N ARG A 155 -16.29 13.67 -12.14
CA ARG A 155 -16.91 13.49 -10.81
C ARG A 155 -16.85 14.77 -9.96
N PHE A 156 -15.78 15.53 -10.10
CA PHE A 156 -15.51 16.76 -9.36
C PHE A 156 -15.32 17.95 -10.33
N PRO A 157 -16.36 18.39 -11.04
CA PRO A 157 -16.23 19.42 -12.07
C PRO A 157 -15.82 20.80 -11.54
N HIS A 158 -15.94 21.01 -10.24
CA HIS A 158 -15.59 22.27 -9.59
C HIS A 158 -14.10 22.35 -9.15
N VAL A 159 -13.35 21.25 -9.28
CA VAL A 159 -11.96 21.17 -8.89
C VAL A 159 -11.08 21.21 -10.13
N SER A 160 -10.11 22.12 -10.14
CA SER A 160 -9.14 22.22 -11.23
C SER A 160 -8.05 21.17 -11.05
N VAL A 161 -7.84 20.36 -12.10
CA VAL A 161 -6.74 19.38 -12.12
C VAL A 161 -5.85 19.65 -13.31
N THR A 162 -4.57 19.89 -13.06
CA THR A 162 -3.53 20.04 -14.09
C THR A 162 -2.66 18.79 -14.12
N VAL A 163 -2.23 18.37 -15.31
CA VAL A 163 -1.29 17.27 -15.51
C VAL A 163 -0.09 17.82 -16.25
N SER A 164 1.10 17.61 -15.70
CA SER A 164 2.38 17.94 -16.32
C SER A 164 3.20 16.67 -16.46
N ALA A 165 3.65 16.38 -17.67
CA ALA A 165 4.49 15.26 -18.00
C ALA A 165 5.68 15.72 -18.85
N PRO A 166 6.80 14.96 -18.91
CA PRO A 166 7.92 15.26 -19.78
C PRO A 166 7.51 15.14 -21.26
N GLU A 167 8.28 15.74 -22.17
CA GLU A 167 8.04 15.63 -23.61
C GLU A 167 8.35 14.21 -24.14
N GLU A 168 9.29 13.51 -23.50
CA GLU A 168 9.66 12.14 -23.82
C GLU A 168 8.71 11.17 -23.15
N LEU A 169 8.25 10.18 -23.91
CA LEU A 169 7.38 9.10 -23.47
C LEU A 169 8.06 8.31 -22.34
N LEU A 170 7.46 8.25 -21.16
CA LEU A 170 8.00 7.53 -20.02
C LEU A 170 7.26 6.20 -19.82
N MET A 171 7.91 5.11 -20.32
CA MET A 171 7.37 3.76 -20.15
C MET A 171 7.71 3.23 -18.77
N VAL A 172 6.69 2.77 -18.04
CA VAL A 172 6.84 2.26 -16.66
C VAL A 172 6.14 0.91 -16.55
N PRO A 173 6.84 -0.15 -16.09
CA PRO A 173 6.24 -1.46 -15.85
C PRO A 173 5.20 -1.38 -14.73
N MET A 174 3.91 -1.35 -15.08
CA MET A 174 2.83 -1.22 -14.10
C MET A 174 1.54 -1.92 -14.54
N ASP A 175 0.64 -2.15 -13.58
CA ASP A 175 -0.76 -2.45 -13.83
C ASP A 175 -1.54 -1.12 -13.89
N PRO A 176 -2.05 -0.71 -15.05
CA PRO A 176 -2.68 0.61 -15.22
C PRO A 176 -3.94 0.77 -14.36
N ILE A 177 -4.69 -0.31 -14.13
CA ILE A 177 -5.92 -0.27 -13.31
C ILE A 177 -5.59 0.03 -11.86
N LEU A 178 -4.57 -0.64 -11.31
CA LEU A 178 -4.12 -0.41 -9.94
C LEU A 178 -3.49 0.98 -9.78
N MET A 179 -2.75 1.46 -10.77
CA MET A 179 -2.20 2.83 -10.73
C MET A 179 -3.28 3.91 -10.84
N GLU A 180 -4.27 3.74 -11.72
CA GLU A 180 -5.44 4.63 -11.74
C GLU A 180 -6.13 4.68 -10.38
N GLN A 181 -6.23 3.54 -9.67
CA GLN A 181 -6.79 3.50 -8.32
C GLN A 181 -5.95 4.28 -7.30
N VAL A 182 -4.60 4.18 -7.36
CA VAL A 182 -3.72 5.01 -6.53
C VAL A 182 -3.99 6.49 -6.77
N LEU A 183 -3.99 6.90 -8.04
CA LEU A 183 -4.21 8.29 -8.44
C LEU A 183 -5.59 8.78 -8.01
N ALA A 184 -6.64 7.99 -8.22
CA ALA A 184 -8.01 8.32 -7.80
C ALA A 184 -8.09 8.54 -6.29
N ASN A 185 -7.48 7.66 -5.49
CA ASN A 185 -7.45 7.79 -4.03
C ASN A 185 -6.71 9.07 -3.59
N LEU A 186 -5.58 9.40 -4.22
CA LEU A 186 -4.83 10.61 -3.88
C LEU A 186 -5.58 11.89 -4.27
N LEU A 187 -6.22 11.91 -5.44
CA LEU A 187 -7.04 13.03 -5.90
C LEU A 187 -8.29 13.22 -5.02
N GLU A 188 -8.98 12.13 -4.66
CA GLU A 188 -10.13 12.21 -3.75
C GLU A 188 -9.72 12.70 -2.36
N ASN A 189 -8.57 12.29 -1.84
CA ASN A 189 -8.04 12.78 -0.57
C ASN A 189 -7.81 14.30 -0.59
N ALA A 190 -7.28 14.84 -1.67
CA ALA A 190 -7.07 16.28 -1.82
C ALA A 190 -8.37 17.08 -1.69
N VAL A 191 -9.49 16.56 -2.24
CA VAL A 191 -10.78 17.24 -2.18
C VAL A 191 -11.48 17.00 -0.86
N VAL A 192 -11.59 15.74 -0.43
CA VAL A 192 -12.40 15.37 0.72
C VAL A 192 -11.76 15.82 2.04
N HIS A 193 -10.45 15.65 2.16
CA HIS A 193 -9.70 16.01 3.38
C HIS A 193 -9.00 17.36 3.26
N GLY A 194 -8.38 17.63 2.12
CA GLY A 194 -7.69 18.89 1.87
C GLY A 194 -8.63 20.05 1.59
N ARG A 195 -9.86 19.80 1.10
CA ARG A 195 -10.79 20.80 0.57
C ARG A 195 -10.13 21.64 -0.53
N ALA A 196 -9.31 20.99 -1.33
CA ALA A 196 -8.55 21.63 -2.39
C ALA A 196 -9.46 22.11 -3.54
N ALA A 197 -9.14 23.27 -4.07
CA ALA A 197 -9.72 23.81 -5.29
C ALA A 197 -8.85 23.53 -6.51
N ASN A 198 -7.54 23.41 -6.32
CA ASN A 198 -6.56 23.17 -7.38
C ASN A 198 -5.67 21.98 -7.01
N ILE A 199 -5.49 21.06 -7.95
CA ILE A 199 -4.62 19.90 -7.81
C ILE A 199 -3.69 19.84 -9.02
N ALA A 200 -2.40 19.64 -8.77
CA ALA A 200 -1.39 19.42 -9.79
C ALA A 200 -0.86 18.00 -9.74
N MET A 201 -0.90 17.30 -10.86
CA MET A 201 -0.27 16.01 -11.06
C MET A 201 1.00 16.20 -11.89
N LEU A 202 2.13 15.74 -11.40
CA LEU A 202 3.41 15.84 -12.09
C LEU A 202 4.01 14.46 -12.30
N LEU A 203 4.54 14.23 -13.50
CA LEU A 203 5.33 13.06 -13.85
C LEU A 203 6.74 13.54 -14.20
N GLU A 204 7.74 13.00 -13.53
CA GLU A 204 9.14 13.39 -13.72
C GLU A 204 10.03 12.14 -13.77
N PRO A 205 10.97 12.05 -14.70
CA PRO A 205 12.01 11.02 -14.68
C PRO A 205 12.99 11.29 -13.54
N GLU A 206 13.34 10.26 -12.76
CA GLU A 206 14.29 10.34 -11.65
C GLU A 206 15.28 9.16 -11.70
N GLY A 207 16.29 9.25 -12.55
CA GLY A 207 17.23 8.14 -12.77
C GLY A 207 16.50 6.90 -13.30
N ASP A 208 16.61 5.77 -12.59
CA ASP A 208 15.94 4.51 -12.94
C ASP A 208 14.47 4.44 -12.46
N PHE A 209 13.90 5.57 -12.04
CA PHE A 209 12.54 5.65 -11.54
C PHE A 209 11.73 6.73 -12.26
N ALA A 210 10.44 6.51 -12.35
CA ALA A 210 9.44 7.53 -12.63
C ALA A 210 8.89 8.05 -11.31
N ARG A 211 8.95 9.36 -11.07
CA ARG A 211 8.32 10.01 -9.93
C ARG A 211 6.98 10.58 -10.35
N ILE A 212 5.93 10.17 -9.65
CA ILE A 212 4.58 10.73 -9.81
C ILE A 212 4.24 11.50 -8.54
N THR A 213 3.82 12.76 -8.71
CA THR A 213 3.52 13.67 -7.60
C THR A 213 2.12 14.24 -7.76
N VAL A 214 1.34 14.22 -6.68
CA VAL A 214 0.03 14.89 -6.57
C VAL A 214 0.15 15.97 -5.51
N ARG A 215 -0.03 17.23 -5.91
CA ARG A 215 -0.01 18.41 -5.04
C ARG A 215 -1.37 19.05 -4.98
N ASP A 216 -1.79 19.44 -3.80
CA ASP A 216 -3.02 20.19 -3.58
C ASP A 216 -2.79 21.53 -2.88
N ASP A 217 -3.74 22.44 -3.00
CA ASP A 217 -3.74 23.75 -2.35
C ASP A 217 -4.63 23.79 -1.09
N GLY A 218 -4.93 22.62 -0.53
CA GLY A 218 -5.86 22.47 0.58
C GLY A 218 -5.30 22.80 1.97
N GLY A 219 -5.93 22.27 3.01
CA GLY A 219 -5.56 22.52 4.41
C GLY A 219 -4.31 21.77 4.91
N GLY A 220 -3.73 20.89 4.07
CA GLY A 220 -2.59 20.05 4.46
C GLY A 220 -2.96 18.89 5.41
N ILE A 221 -1.93 18.21 5.91
CA ILE A 221 -2.05 17.03 6.79
C ILE A 221 -1.81 17.47 8.23
N PRO A 222 -2.65 17.08 9.21
CA PRO A 222 -2.47 17.45 10.61
C PRO A 222 -1.11 17.03 11.16
N LYS A 223 -0.52 17.90 12.02
CA LYS A 223 0.76 17.62 12.67
C LYS A 223 0.64 16.36 13.54
N GLY A 224 1.52 15.37 13.32
CA GLY A 224 1.55 14.10 14.04
C GLY A 224 0.85 12.94 13.34
N GLU A 225 0.16 13.17 12.22
CA GLU A 225 -0.45 12.11 11.41
C GLU A 225 0.42 11.66 10.23
N LEU A 226 1.38 12.47 9.79
CA LEU A 226 2.27 12.18 8.67
C LEU A 226 2.96 10.82 8.76
N ASP A 227 3.50 10.47 9.93
CA ASP A 227 4.23 9.22 10.14
C ASP A 227 3.33 7.97 10.10
N ARG A 228 2.02 8.15 10.32
CA ARG A 228 1.04 7.06 10.40
C ARG A 228 0.03 7.07 9.25
N LEU A 229 0.19 7.99 8.34
CA LEU A 229 -0.77 8.26 7.27
C LEU A 229 -1.07 7.03 6.39
N PHE A 230 -0.07 6.20 6.18
CA PHE A 230 -0.16 4.99 5.36
C PHE A 230 -0.42 3.71 6.17
N ASP A 231 -0.52 3.77 7.51
CA ASP A 231 -0.64 2.57 8.36
C ASP A 231 -2.09 2.06 8.50
N GLY A 232 -3.06 2.71 7.85
CA GLY A 232 -4.48 2.32 7.89
C GLY A 232 -5.15 2.51 9.25
N ARG A 233 -4.56 3.30 10.17
CA ARG A 233 -5.03 3.52 11.54
C ARG A 233 -5.24 4.99 11.88
N LEU A 234 -5.82 5.75 10.99
CA LEU A 234 -6.30 7.07 11.38
C LEU A 234 -7.54 6.87 12.25
N LYS A 235 -7.36 6.96 13.57
CA LYS A 235 -8.49 7.12 14.48
C LYS A 235 -9.13 8.47 14.14
N ALA A 236 -10.37 8.45 13.68
CA ALA A 236 -11.18 9.66 13.65
C ALA A 236 -11.07 10.32 15.02
N SER A 237 -10.61 11.57 15.08
CA SER A 237 -10.61 12.34 16.33
C SER A 237 -12.05 12.50 16.78
N PRO A 238 -12.39 12.24 18.05
CA PRO A 238 -13.77 12.33 18.52
C PRO A 238 -14.38 13.75 18.49
N ALA A 239 -13.59 14.75 18.08
CA ALA A 239 -13.98 16.16 18.05
C ALA A 239 -14.60 16.64 16.72
N SER A 240 -14.59 15.83 15.67
CA SER A 240 -15.07 16.25 14.33
C SER A 240 -16.50 15.75 14.12
N GLY A 241 -17.43 16.68 14.04
CA GLY A 241 -18.84 16.39 13.84
C GLY A 241 -19.15 15.98 12.38
N GLY A 242 -19.83 14.88 12.20
CA GLY A 242 -20.68 14.54 11.05
C GLY A 242 -19.98 13.92 9.86
N ASP A 243 -19.22 14.61 9.04
CA ASP A 243 -18.75 14.14 7.72
C ASP A 243 -17.35 13.48 7.73
N GLU A 244 -16.50 13.79 8.70
CA GLU A 244 -15.12 13.23 8.80
C GLU A 244 -15.07 11.78 9.29
N LYS A 245 -16.19 11.22 9.81
CA LYS A 245 -16.26 9.82 10.26
C LYS A 245 -16.25 8.79 9.12
N ARG A 246 -16.39 9.21 7.87
CA ARG A 246 -16.65 8.32 6.73
C ARG A 246 -15.42 7.72 6.07
N ASN A 247 -14.20 8.10 6.46
CA ASN A 247 -13.00 7.57 5.83
C ASN A 247 -12.27 6.58 6.73
N MET A 248 -12.33 5.30 6.38
CA MET A 248 -11.64 4.20 7.06
C MET A 248 -10.11 4.28 7.05
N GLY A 249 -9.50 5.34 6.53
CA GLY A 249 -8.05 5.41 6.36
C GLY A 249 -7.47 4.33 5.43
N LEU A 250 -8.32 3.54 4.77
CA LEU A 250 -7.89 2.44 3.91
C LEU A 250 -7.33 2.91 2.57
N GLY A 251 -7.76 4.06 2.04
CA GLY A 251 -7.33 4.54 0.73
C GLY A 251 -5.82 4.69 0.62
N LEU A 252 -5.19 5.34 1.59
CA LEU A 252 -3.73 5.54 1.59
C LEU A 252 -2.94 4.27 1.89
N SER A 253 -3.45 3.37 2.73
CA SER A 253 -2.81 2.06 2.95
C SER A 253 -2.89 1.18 1.71
N VAL A 254 -3.97 1.27 0.94
CA VAL A 254 -4.09 0.64 -0.39
C VAL A 254 -3.09 1.25 -1.37
N CYS A 255 -2.97 2.58 -1.43
CA CYS A 255 -1.96 3.24 -2.26
C CYS A 255 -0.55 2.71 -1.94
N ARG A 256 -0.19 2.65 -0.65
CA ARG A 256 1.11 2.11 -0.23
C ARG A 256 1.29 0.66 -0.67
N ALA A 257 0.28 -0.18 -0.46
CA ALA A 257 0.37 -1.58 -0.82
C ALA A 257 0.55 -1.77 -2.34
N ILE A 258 -0.20 -1.03 -3.17
CA ILE A 258 -0.09 -1.07 -4.62
C ILE A 258 1.30 -0.62 -5.07
N VAL A 259 1.78 0.53 -4.59
CA VAL A 259 3.09 1.08 -4.95
C VAL A 259 4.23 0.15 -4.55
N LEU A 260 4.19 -0.42 -3.33
CA LEU A 260 5.17 -1.42 -2.87
C LEU A 260 5.15 -2.70 -3.71
N ALA A 261 3.98 -3.18 -4.12
CA ALA A 261 3.83 -4.35 -4.97
C ALA A 261 4.41 -4.11 -6.39
N HIS A 262 4.48 -2.85 -6.82
CA HIS A 262 5.16 -2.43 -8.05
C HIS A 262 6.68 -2.23 -7.87
N GLY A 263 7.22 -2.41 -6.65
CA GLY A 263 8.63 -2.19 -6.34
C GLY A 263 8.97 -0.72 -6.08
N GLY A 264 7.95 0.10 -5.88
CA GLY A 264 8.08 1.54 -5.65
C GLY A 264 8.09 1.93 -4.18
N THR A 265 8.08 3.24 -3.95
CA THR A 265 7.96 3.86 -2.61
C THR A 265 7.00 5.03 -2.67
N ILE A 266 6.22 5.27 -1.61
CA ILE A 266 5.28 6.39 -1.49
C ILE A 266 5.58 7.20 -0.24
N GLN A 267 5.44 8.51 -0.34
CA GLN A 267 5.65 9.45 0.76
C GLN A 267 4.67 10.63 0.67
N ALA A 268 4.49 11.32 1.78
CA ALA A 268 3.68 12.54 1.86
C ALA A 268 4.42 13.61 2.65
N ARG A 269 4.17 14.87 2.31
CA ARG A 269 4.66 16.02 3.06
C ARG A 269 3.69 17.19 2.99
N ASN A 270 3.73 18.06 3.99
CA ASN A 270 3.03 19.34 3.91
C ASN A 270 3.82 20.34 3.08
N LEU A 271 3.09 21.11 2.31
CA LEU A 271 3.57 22.32 1.63
C LEU A 271 3.24 23.55 2.49
N PRO A 272 3.76 24.73 2.17
CA PRO A 272 3.31 25.99 2.79
C PRO A 272 1.80 26.19 2.69
N GLN A 273 1.19 25.71 1.60
CA GLN A 273 -0.25 25.61 1.39
C GLN A 273 -0.54 24.23 0.79
N GLY A 274 -1.38 23.42 1.49
CA GLY A 274 -1.78 22.09 1.06
C GLY A 274 -0.79 20.98 1.38
N ALA A 275 -0.93 19.87 0.68
CA ALA A 275 -0.10 18.69 0.82
C ALA A 275 0.48 18.21 -0.51
N GLU A 276 1.53 17.41 -0.41
CA GLU A 276 2.14 16.72 -1.53
C GLU A 276 2.25 15.23 -1.20
N PHE A 277 1.69 14.41 -2.09
CA PHE A 277 1.89 12.98 -2.11
C PHE A 277 2.75 12.62 -3.31
N SER A 278 3.82 11.90 -3.11
CA SER A 278 4.68 11.45 -4.20
C SER A 278 5.03 9.98 -4.09
N PHE A 279 5.07 9.30 -5.22
CA PHE A 279 5.53 7.92 -5.29
C PHE A 279 6.46 7.71 -6.48
N ARG A 280 7.31 6.71 -6.36
CA ARG A 280 8.30 6.35 -7.38
C ARG A 280 8.07 4.92 -7.81
N LEU A 281 8.17 4.66 -9.12
CA LEU A 281 8.10 3.34 -9.71
C LEU A 281 9.37 3.09 -10.53
N PRO A 282 9.95 1.87 -10.52
CA PRO A 282 11.08 1.54 -11.37
C PRO A 282 10.67 1.59 -12.85
N THR A 283 11.56 2.09 -13.71
CA THR A 283 11.35 2.19 -15.17
C THR A 283 11.90 0.99 -15.94
N ALA A 284 12.66 0.10 -15.27
CA ALA A 284 13.25 -1.12 -15.86
C ALA A 284 13.01 -2.32 -14.94
#